data_1e2a8e0e70506d4d48adf2a080c439ad
#
_entry.id   1e2a8e0e70506d4d48adf2a080c439ad
#
_cell.length_a   1.000
_cell.length_b   1.000
_cell.length_c   1.000
_cell.angle_alpha   90.00
_cell.angle_beta   90.00
_cell.angle_gamma   90.00
#
_symmetry.space_group_name_H-M   'P 1'
#
loop_
_entity.id
_entity.type
_entity.pdbx_description
1 polymer ?
#
loop_
_entity_poly.entity_id
_entity_poly.type
_entity_poly.pdbx_seq_one_letter_code
_entity_poly.pdbx_strand_id
1 'polypeptide(L)'
;WAAEYGHTSSLSYDDLTRIITQGKELGTYMYLYTGGEPTMRRKDLMRICRENPDCAFLSFTNGTLIDDSFADEIREVGNFSIEGYEEENDFRRGAGTFQKCTAAMKRLKDRGVPFGASLCYTSKNTDVLASDEYMDWLIDQGVKFAWFFTYMPTGNGAVTDLMVSPE
;
A
#
# COMPACT_ATOMS: atom_id res chain seq x y z
N TRP A 1 -1.88 11.05 -3.49
CA TRP A 1 -1.31 12.24 -2.92
C TRP A 1 0.08 12.61 -3.46
N ALA A 2 0.30 13.91 -3.59
CA ALA A 2 1.59 14.61 -3.60
C ALA A 2 2.64 14.23 -4.65
N ALA A 3 2.27 13.77 -5.82
CA ALA A 3 3.23 13.52 -6.88
C ALA A 3 3.58 14.77 -7.72
N GLU A 4 3.27 15.97 -7.24
CA GLU A 4 3.62 17.22 -7.94
C GLU A 4 5.06 17.71 -7.69
N TYR A 5 5.84 16.95 -6.96
CA TYR A 5 7.26 17.25 -6.81
C TYR A 5 8.00 16.77 -8.05
N GLY A 6 8.52 17.70 -8.83
CA GLY A 6 9.39 17.40 -9.95
C GLY A 6 10.64 16.64 -9.49
N HIS A 7 10.51 15.32 -9.38
CA HIS A 7 11.61 14.46 -8.97
C HIS A 7 12.57 14.25 -10.13
N THR A 8 13.77 14.73 -9.93
CA THR A 8 14.88 14.53 -10.86
C THR A 8 15.69 13.28 -10.55
N SER A 9 15.52 12.66 -9.38
CA SER A 9 16.27 11.45 -8.99
C SER A 9 15.44 10.55 -8.07
N SER A 10 15.51 9.25 -8.29
CA SER A 10 15.09 8.21 -7.37
C SER A 10 16.30 7.42 -6.87
N LEU A 11 16.21 6.82 -5.68
CA LEU A 11 17.25 5.94 -5.15
C LEU A 11 17.56 4.82 -6.15
N SER A 12 18.84 4.57 -6.41
CA SER A 12 19.28 3.44 -7.21
C SER A 12 19.05 2.12 -6.47
N TYR A 13 19.17 1.00 -7.19
CA TYR A 13 19.15 -0.32 -6.55
C TYR A 13 20.26 -0.46 -5.50
N ASP A 14 21.46 0.02 -5.80
CA ASP A 14 22.61 -0.02 -4.90
C ASP A 14 22.39 0.83 -3.64
N ASP A 15 21.71 1.98 -3.77
CA ASP A 15 21.34 2.80 -2.61
C ASP A 15 20.35 2.06 -1.70
N LEU A 16 19.35 1.38 -2.27
CA LEU A 16 18.39 0.58 -1.49
C LEU A 16 19.09 -0.58 -0.78
N THR A 17 19.97 -1.29 -1.47
CA THR A 17 20.76 -2.38 -0.88
C THR A 17 21.65 -1.88 0.25
N ARG A 18 22.30 -0.74 0.07
CA ARG A 18 23.12 -0.12 1.11
C ARG A 18 22.29 0.26 2.35
N ILE A 19 21.11 0.83 2.15
CA ILE A 19 20.18 1.17 3.25
C ILE A 19 19.80 -0.08 4.05
N ILE A 20 19.48 -1.18 3.37
CA ILE A 20 19.12 -2.43 4.03
C ILE A 20 20.31 -3.01 4.80
N THR A 21 21.49 -3.02 4.20
CA THR A 21 22.72 -3.51 4.86
C THR A 21 23.00 -2.73 6.14
N GLN A 22 23.01 -1.39 6.06
CA GLN A 22 23.21 -0.54 7.23
C GLN A 22 22.08 -0.66 8.25
N GLY A 23 20.83 -0.84 7.79
CA GLY A 23 19.71 -1.09 8.68
C GLY A 23 19.87 -2.38 9.46
N LYS A 24 20.32 -3.47 8.85
CA LYS A 24 20.62 -4.73 9.55
C LYS A 24 21.70 -4.58 10.61
N GLU A 25 22.75 -3.82 10.34
CA GLU A 25 23.80 -3.50 11.32
C GLU A 25 23.24 -2.79 12.55
N LEU A 26 22.15 -2.03 12.37
CA LEU A 26 21.43 -1.34 13.44
C LEU A 26 20.28 -2.16 14.05
N GLY A 27 20.09 -3.42 13.62
CA GLY A 27 19.04 -4.31 14.10
C GLY A 27 17.67 -4.09 13.44
N THR A 28 17.60 -3.41 12.27
CA THR A 28 16.37 -3.22 11.51
C THR A 28 16.18 -4.37 10.52
N TYR A 29 15.06 -5.09 10.67
CA TYR A 29 14.67 -6.23 9.81
C TYR A 29 13.28 -6.08 9.20
N MET A 30 12.64 -4.91 9.34
CA MET A 30 11.38 -4.59 8.69
C MET A 30 11.52 -3.28 7.93
N TYR A 31 11.18 -3.30 6.65
CA TYR A 31 11.29 -2.16 5.75
C TYR A 31 9.95 -1.86 5.09
N LEU A 32 9.60 -0.58 5.09
CA LEU A 32 8.37 -0.08 4.51
C LEU A 32 8.67 0.71 3.23
N TYR A 33 8.15 0.22 2.10
CA TYR A 33 8.22 0.92 0.82
C TYR A 33 7.02 1.84 0.66
N THR A 34 7.30 3.11 0.50
CA THR A 34 6.31 4.15 0.23
C THR A 34 6.83 5.08 -0.86
N GLY A 35 6.12 6.16 -1.16
CA GLY A 35 6.51 7.14 -2.15
C GLY A 35 5.43 7.29 -3.21
N GLY A 36 5.75 7.43 -4.50
CA GLY A 36 4.77 7.41 -5.58
C GLY A 36 4.03 6.07 -5.63
N GLU A 37 4.33 5.25 -6.63
CA GLU A 37 3.81 3.87 -6.67
C GLU A 37 5.00 2.88 -6.62
N PRO A 38 5.26 2.24 -5.47
CA PRO A 38 6.43 1.37 -5.31
C PRO A 38 6.45 0.19 -6.28
N THR A 39 5.28 -0.35 -6.64
CA THR A 39 5.17 -1.51 -7.53
C THR A 39 5.60 -1.23 -8.98
N MET A 40 5.78 0.02 -9.37
CA MET A 40 6.47 0.38 -10.61
C MET A 40 7.92 -0.12 -10.64
N ARG A 41 8.52 -0.35 -9.46
CA ARG A 41 9.85 -0.91 -9.30
C ARG A 41 9.84 -2.41 -8.96
N ARG A 42 8.83 -3.15 -9.44
CA ARG A 42 8.63 -4.58 -9.18
C ARG A 42 9.94 -5.39 -9.22
N LYS A 43 10.77 -5.19 -10.26
CA LYS A 43 12.02 -5.93 -10.42
C LYS A 43 12.98 -5.74 -9.25
N ASP A 44 13.18 -4.50 -8.84
CA ASP A 44 14.06 -4.15 -7.72
C ASP A 44 13.50 -4.67 -6.40
N LEU A 45 12.18 -4.48 -6.16
CA LEU A 45 11.52 -4.96 -4.95
C LEU A 45 11.66 -6.47 -4.79
N MET A 46 11.32 -7.23 -5.82
CA MET A 46 11.38 -8.70 -5.76
C MET A 46 12.81 -9.22 -5.65
N ARG A 47 13.75 -8.55 -6.29
CA ARG A 47 15.17 -8.86 -6.15
C ARG A 47 15.67 -8.63 -4.72
N ILE A 48 15.34 -7.47 -4.13
CA ILE A 48 15.69 -7.14 -2.74
C ILE A 48 15.10 -8.17 -1.77
N CYS A 49 13.84 -8.58 -1.95
CA CYS A 49 13.21 -9.59 -1.12
C CYS A 49 13.94 -10.94 -1.17
N ARG A 50 14.34 -11.39 -2.36
CA ARG A 50 15.09 -12.64 -2.54
C ARG A 50 16.49 -12.59 -1.94
N GLU A 51 17.15 -11.45 -2.03
CA GLU A 51 18.50 -11.24 -1.49
C GLU A 51 18.51 -11.04 0.04
N ASN A 52 17.34 -10.77 0.65
CA ASN A 52 17.21 -10.51 2.09
C ASN A 52 16.05 -11.34 2.70
N PRO A 53 16.15 -12.68 2.70
CA PRO A 53 15.08 -13.55 3.19
C PRO A 53 14.88 -13.47 4.70
N ASP A 54 15.81 -12.89 5.42
CA ASP A 54 15.79 -12.61 6.86
C ASP A 54 15.04 -11.32 7.22
N CYS A 55 14.61 -10.52 6.22
CA CYS A 55 13.88 -9.28 6.41
C CYS A 55 12.42 -9.42 6.02
N ALA A 56 11.57 -8.62 6.64
CA ALA A 56 10.18 -8.41 6.24
C ALA A 56 10.04 -7.11 5.45
N PHE A 57 9.28 -7.15 4.38
CA PHE A 57 9.01 -5.99 3.52
C PHE A 57 7.52 -5.73 3.43
N LEU A 58 7.12 -4.48 3.59
CA LEU A 58 5.75 -4.00 3.42
C LEU A 58 5.72 -2.88 2.39
N SER A 59 4.76 -2.88 1.49
CA SER A 59 4.63 -1.83 0.48
C SER A 59 3.24 -1.19 0.50
N PHE A 60 3.19 0.12 0.62
CA PHE A 60 1.98 0.89 0.34
C PHE A 60 1.81 1.04 -1.18
N THR A 61 0.77 0.44 -1.71
CA THR A 61 0.48 0.46 -3.16
C THR A 61 -0.98 0.72 -3.43
N ASN A 62 -1.28 1.31 -4.58
CA ASN A 62 -2.64 1.42 -5.08
C ASN A 62 -3.16 0.09 -5.69
N GLY A 63 -2.35 -0.96 -5.74
CA GLY A 63 -2.72 -2.29 -6.22
C GLY A 63 -2.94 -2.43 -7.73
N THR A 64 -2.93 -1.34 -8.48
CA THR A 64 -3.33 -1.35 -9.91
C THR A 64 -2.37 -2.11 -10.82
N LEU A 65 -1.14 -2.35 -10.38
CA LEU A 65 -0.10 -3.07 -11.12
C LEU A 65 0.06 -4.53 -10.66
N ILE A 66 -0.79 -5.01 -9.75
CA ILE A 66 -0.73 -6.40 -9.27
C ILE A 66 -1.52 -7.31 -10.21
N ASP A 67 -0.81 -7.86 -11.18
CA ASP A 67 -1.30 -8.93 -12.05
C ASP A 67 -1.04 -10.32 -11.44
N ASP A 68 -1.47 -11.37 -12.12
CA ASP A 68 -1.29 -12.74 -11.67
C ASP A 68 0.19 -13.11 -11.53
N SER A 69 1.02 -12.72 -12.49
CA SER A 69 2.46 -12.97 -12.46
C SER A 69 3.14 -12.28 -11.28
N PHE A 70 2.74 -11.06 -10.94
CA PHE A 70 3.31 -10.37 -9.80
C PHE A 70 2.84 -10.95 -8.47
N ALA A 71 1.57 -11.35 -8.37
CA ALA A 71 1.07 -12.03 -7.19
C ALA A 71 1.76 -13.38 -6.95
N ASP A 72 2.12 -14.11 -8.01
CA ASP A 72 2.93 -15.33 -7.92
C ASP A 72 4.35 -15.04 -7.40
N GLU A 73 5.02 -14.01 -7.92
CA GLU A 73 6.34 -13.60 -7.41
C GLU A 73 6.31 -13.19 -5.94
N ILE A 74 5.27 -12.44 -5.52
CA ILE A 74 5.10 -12.04 -4.11
C ILE A 74 4.95 -13.27 -3.23
N ARG A 75 4.17 -14.26 -3.65
CA ARG A 75 4.03 -15.53 -2.94
C ARG A 75 5.36 -16.27 -2.84
N GLU A 76 6.13 -16.34 -3.92
CA GLU A 76 7.41 -17.05 -3.97
C GLU A 76 8.45 -16.47 -3.00
N VAL A 77 8.55 -15.13 -2.92
CA VAL A 77 9.50 -14.50 -1.99
C VAL A 77 9.09 -14.67 -0.52
N GLY A 78 7.79 -14.70 -0.23
CA GLY A 78 7.23 -15.03 1.08
C GLY A 78 7.44 -14.00 2.20
N ASN A 79 8.31 -13.02 2.00
CA ASN A 79 8.66 -11.99 2.98
C ASN A 79 8.18 -10.58 2.58
N PHE A 80 7.26 -10.48 1.61
CA PHE A 80 6.69 -9.24 1.12
C PHE A 80 5.18 -9.22 1.32
N SER A 81 4.66 -8.17 1.92
CA SER A 81 3.24 -7.92 2.09
C SER A 81 2.84 -6.57 1.49
N ILE A 82 1.57 -6.41 1.24
CA ILE A 82 1.02 -5.24 0.54
C ILE A 82 0.00 -4.56 1.43
N GLU A 83 -0.04 -3.25 1.33
CA GLU A 83 -0.98 -2.39 2.00
C GLU A 83 -1.44 -1.26 1.09
N GLY A 84 -2.70 -0.85 1.19
CA GLY A 84 -3.17 0.32 0.48
C GLY A 84 -4.31 0.10 -0.51
N TYR A 85 -5.48 -0.22 0.00
CA TYR A 85 -6.72 -0.23 -0.78
C TYR A 85 -7.71 0.73 -0.13
N GLU A 86 -8.15 1.74 -0.87
CA GLU A 86 -9.09 2.75 -0.41
C GLU A 86 -10.33 2.75 -1.31
N GLU A 87 -11.51 2.53 -0.73
CA GLU A 87 -12.76 2.37 -1.49
C GLU A 87 -13.25 3.67 -2.15
N GLU A 88 -13.00 4.83 -1.56
CA GLU A 88 -13.31 6.13 -2.16
C GLU A 88 -12.35 6.55 -3.30
N ASN A 89 -11.63 5.60 -3.83
CA ASN A 89 -10.59 5.82 -4.81
C ASN A 89 -11.08 6.36 -6.14
N ASP A 90 -12.26 5.95 -6.60
CA ASP A 90 -12.74 6.35 -7.93
C ASP A 90 -13.01 7.85 -8.01
N PHE A 91 -13.42 8.49 -6.92
CA PHE A 91 -13.60 9.93 -6.89
C PHE A 91 -12.27 10.71 -6.90
N ARG A 92 -11.26 10.22 -6.17
CA ARG A 92 -9.95 10.88 -6.06
C ARG A 92 -8.92 10.42 -7.08
N ARG A 93 -8.98 9.17 -7.52
CA ARG A 93 -7.94 8.51 -8.33
C ARG A 93 -8.40 8.09 -9.72
N GLY A 94 -9.66 8.28 -10.06
CA GLY A 94 -10.23 7.99 -11.36
C GLY A 94 -11.03 6.69 -11.45
N ALA A 95 -12.00 6.67 -12.34
CA ALA A 95 -12.95 5.57 -12.53
C ALA A 95 -12.25 4.24 -12.80
N GLY A 96 -12.71 3.18 -12.16
CA GLY A 96 -12.21 1.82 -12.32
C GLY A 96 -10.99 1.46 -11.46
N THR A 97 -10.50 2.36 -10.61
CA THR A 97 -9.41 2.05 -9.67
C THR A 97 -9.87 1.05 -8.62
N PHE A 98 -11.08 1.19 -8.09
CA PHE A 98 -11.68 0.27 -7.13
C PHE A 98 -11.74 -1.18 -7.66
N GLN A 99 -12.19 -1.36 -8.91
CA GLN A 99 -12.25 -2.68 -9.54
C GLN A 99 -10.86 -3.32 -9.69
N LYS A 100 -9.83 -2.53 -10.00
CA LYS A 100 -8.45 -3.04 -10.08
C LYS A 100 -7.93 -3.43 -8.72
N CYS A 101 -8.22 -2.64 -7.69
CA CYS A 101 -7.83 -2.94 -6.31
C CYS A 101 -8.48 -4.23 -5.81
N THR A 102 -9.79 -4.40 -5.98
CA THR A 102 -10.50 -5.63 -5.57
C THR A 102 -10.03 -6.85 -6.34
N ALA A 103 -9.72 -6.70 -7.63
CA ALA A 103 -9.11 -7.78 -8.40
C ALA A 103 -7.71 -8.15 -7.90
N ALA A 104 -6.90 -7.18 -7.47
CA ALA A 104 -5.61 -7.43 -6.85
C ALA A 104 -5.75 -8.13 -5.49
N MET A 105 -6.68 -7.68 -4.63
CA MET A 105 -7.00 -8.36 -3.36
C MET A 105 -7.35 -9.83 -3.60
N LYS A 106 -8.23 -10.10 -4.57
CA LYS A 106 -8.60 -11.47 -4.91
C LYS A 106 -7.40 -12.31 -5.34
N ARG A 107 -6.52 -11.78 -6.20
CA ARG A 107 -5.31 -12.49 -6.65
C ARG A 107 -4.39 -12.87 -5.48
N LEU A 108 -4.21 -11.94 -4.54
CA LEU A 108 -3.39 -12.16 -3.35
C LEU A 108 -4.04 -13.17 -2.40
N LYS A 109 -5.36 -13.04 -2.16
CA LYS A 109 -6.13 -13.98 -1.35
C LYS A 109 -6.06 -15.40 -1.89
N ASP A 110 -6.30 -15.59 -3.18
CA ASP A 110 -6.29 -16.89 -3.86
C ASP A 110 -4.91 -17.59 -3.74
N ARG A 111 -3.85 -16.82 -3.55
CA ARG A 111 -2.47 -17.30 -3.38
C ARG A 111 -2.01 -17.40 -1.93
N GLY A 112 -2.84 -17.01 -0.98
CA GLY A 112 -2.51 -17.00 0.44
C GLY A 112 -1.45 -15.95 0.82
N VAL A 113 -1.26 -14.93 0.00
CA VAL A 113 -0.38 -13.80 0.30
C VAL A 113 -1.06 -12.90 1.34
N PRO A 114 -0.43 -12.61 2.50
CA PRO A 114 -0.99 -11.70 3.47
C PRO A 114 -0.98 -10.25 2.94
N PHE A 115 -2.09 -9.56 3.12
CA PHE A 115 -2.18 -8.14 2.76
C PHE A 115 -3.09 -7.39 3.74
N GLY A 116 -2.89 -6.07 3.81
CA GLY A 116 -3.65 -5.14 4.62
C GLY A 116 -4.36 -4.08 3.79
N ALA A 117 -5.16 -3.28 4.47
CA ALA A 117 -5.82 -2.10 3.91
C ALA A 117 -5.27 -0.83 4.55
N SER A 118 -5.13 0.22 3.74
CA SER A 118 -4.81 1.57 4.18
C SER A 118 -6.00 2.47 3.86
N LEU A 119 -6.67 2.95 4.88
CA LEU A 119 -7.94 3.64 4.81
C LEU A 119 -7.79 5.08 5.28
N CYS A 120 -8.13 6.04 4.43
CA CYS A 120 -8.14 7.44 4.82
C CYS A 120 -9.58 7.87 5.14
N TYR A 121 -9.87 8.14 6.41
CA TYR A 121 -11.19 8.57 6.79
C TYR A 121 -11.34 10.10 6.72
N THR A 122 -12.52 10.51 6.26
CA THR A 122 -12.91 11.89 6.02
C THR A 122 -14.29 12.13 6.65
N SER A 123 -14.73 13.38 6.71
CA SER A 123 -16.09 13.73 7.14
C SER A 123 -17.20 13.05 6.30
N LYS A 124 -16.87 12.48 5.14
CA LYS A 124 -17.86 11.90 4.23
C LYS A 124 -17.94 10.38 4.27
N ASN A 125 -16.94 9.71 4.81
CA ASN A 125 -16.88 8.24 4.79
C ASN A 125 -16.69 7.61 6.17
N THR A 126 -16.58 8.40 7.22
CA THR A 126 -16.36 7.91 8.59
C THR A 126 -17.39 6.87 8.99
N ASP A 127 -18.69 7.14 8.73
CA ASP A 127 -19.78 6.22 9.09
C ASP A 127 -19.68 4.88 8.36
N VAL A 128 -19.31 4.92 7.09
CA VAL A 128 -19.10 3.70 6.28
C VAL A 128 -17.89 2.91 6.80
N LEU A 129 -16.76 3.58 6.98
CA LEU A 129 -15.52 2.93 7.43
C LEU A 129 -15.61 2.40 8.87
N ALA A 130 -16.52 2.93 9.68
CA ALA A 130 -16.77 2.48 11.05
C ALA A 130 -17.89 1.42 11.15
N SER A 131 -18.53 1.06 10.04
CA SER A 131 -19.63 0.10 10.06
C SER A 131 -19.14 -1.34 10.14
N ASP A 132 -19.91 -2.21 10.80
CA ASP A 132 -19.64 -3.65 10.88
C ASP A 132 -19.68 -4.28 9.48
N GLU A 133 -20.59 -3.84 8.61
CA GLU A 133 -20.73 -4.33 7.24
C GLU A 133 -19.46 -4.11 6.42
N TYR A 134 -18.82 -2.95 6.60
CA TYR A 134 -17.58 -2.65 5.90
C TYR A 134 -16.40 -3.47 6.44
N MET A 135 -16.34 -3.65 7.76
CA MET A 135 -15.33 -4.52 8.38
C MET A 135 -15.49 -5.97 7.93
N ASP A 136 -16.71 -6.49 7.91
CA ASP A 136 -17.01 -7.84 7.42
C ASP A 136 -16.61 -7.99 5.93
N TRP A 137 -16.90 -6.98 5.11
CA TRP A 137 -16.49 -6.97 3.72
C TRP A 137 -14.95 -7.01 3.57
N LEU A 138 -14.20 -6.24 4.35
CA LEU A 138 -12.72 -6.29 4.34
C LEU A 138 -12.20 -7.68 4.71
N ILE A 139 -12.80 -8.30 5.74
CA ILE A 139 -12.47 -9.67 6.17
C ILE A 139 -12.76 -10.66 5.04
N ASP A 140 -13.90 -10.52 4.39
CA ASP A 140 -14.31 -11.35 3.25
C ASP A 140 -13.37 -11.16 2.04
N GLN A 141 -12.84 -9.97 1.81
CA GLN A 141 -11.79 -9.77 0.80
C GLN A 141 -10.47 -10.46 1.18
N GLY A 142 -10.26 -10.81 2.44
CA GLY A 142 -9.05 -11.48 2.93
C GLY A 142 -8.04 -10.56 3.58
N VAL A 143 -8.42 -9.31 3.85
CA VAL A 143 -7.61 -8.31 4.58
C VAL A 143 -7.25 -8.86 5.96
N LYS A 144 -5.98 -8.74 6.38
CA LYS A 144 -5.45 -9.26 7.65
C LYS A 144 -5.23 -8.18 8.70
N PHE A 145 -5.05 -6.94 8.27
CA PHE A 145 -4.86 -5.78 9.13
C PHE A 145 -5.27 -4.52 8.37
N ALA A 146 -5.58 -3.45 9.09
CA ALA A 146 -5.90 -2.17 8.48
C ALA A 146 -5.24 -1.02 9.23
N TRP A 147 -4.84 0.00 8.48
CA TRP A 147 -4.38 1.28 9.00
C TRP A 147 -5.40 2.34 8.68
N PHE A 148 -5.79 3.10 9.68
CA PHE A 148 -6.71 4.21 9.52
C PHE A 148 -5.94 5.53 9.61
N PHE A 149 -5.97 6.30 8.54
CA PHE A 149 -5.34 7.61 8.48
C PHE A 149 -6.40 8.72 8.50
N THR A 150 -6.22 9.67 9.38
CA THR A 150 -7.04 10.89 9.36
C THR A 150 -6.68 11.73 8.14
N TYR A 151 -7.67 12.17 7.39
CA TYR A 151 -7.43 13.12 6.31
C TYR A 151 -6.86 14.43 6.89
N MET A 152 -5.71 14.83 6.36
CA MET A 152 -5.07 16.11 6.68
C MET A 152 -5.05 17.00 5.44
N PRO A 153 -5.63 18.20 5.48
CA PRO A 153 -5.70 19.11 4.34
C PRO A 153 -4.34 19.82 4.14
N THR A 154 -3.41 19.11 3.49
CA THR A 154 -2.06 19.64 3.21
C THR A 154 -1.83 19.75 1.70
N GLY A 155 -1.01 20.72 1.28
CA GLY A 155 -0.63 20.93 -0.12
C GLY A 155 -1.62 21.76 -0.94
N ASN A 156 -1.31 21.90 -2.22
CA ASN A 156 -2.16 22.62 -3.17
C ASN A 156 -3.45 21.82 -3.44
N GLY A 157 -4.60 22.48 -3.30
CA GLY A 157 -5.90 21.84 -3.51
C GLY A 157 -6.44 21.08 -2.28
N ALA A 158 -5.89 21.32 -1.09
CA ALA A 158 -6.44 20.79 0.16
C ALA A 158 -7.90 21.22 0.35
N VAL A 159 -8.76 20.26 0.67
CA VAL A 159 -10.20 20.48 0.86
C VAL A 159 -10.54 20.37 2.36
N THR A 160 -10.75 21.50 3.02
CA THR A 160 -11.02 21.52 4.47
C THR A 160 -12.34 20.84 4.85
N ASP A 161 -13.31 20.82 3.95
CA ASP A 161 -14.62 20.18 4.18
C ASP A 161 -14.54 18.64 4.33
N LEU A 162 -13.39 18.05 4.01
CA LEU A 162 -13.12 16.63 4.22
C LEU A 162 -12.56 16.32 5.61
N MET A 163 -12.26 17.34 6.42
CA MET A 163 -11.82 17.14 7.79
C MET A 163 -12.95 16.56 8.65
N VAL A 164 -12.62 15.59 9.48
CA VAL A 164 -13.54 15.08 10.50
C VAL A 164 -13.67 16.07 11.65
N SER A 165 -14.87 16.20 12.23
CA SER A 165 -15.07 16.95 13.44
C SER A 165 -14.51 16.18 14.66
N PRO A 166 -14.19 16.88 15.76
CA PRO A 166 -13.76 16.22 17.00
C PRO A 166 -14.89 15.51 17.76
N GLU A 167 -16.14 15.60 17.29
CA GLU A 167 -17.34 15.02 17.94
C GLU A 167 -17.61 13.61 17.45
#